data_71a262d2df9ed799e7c409c147223e2a
#
_entry.id   71a262d2df9ed799e7c409c147223e2a
#
_cell.length_a   1.000
_cell.length_b   1.000
_cell.length_c   1.000
_cell.angle_alpha   90.00
_cell.angle_beta   90.00
_cell.angle_gamma   90.00
#
_symmetry.space_group_name_H-M   'P 1'
#
loop_
_entity.id
_entity.type
_entity.pdbx_description
1 polymer ?
#
loop_
_entity_poly.entity_id
_entity_poly.type
_entity_poly.pdbx_seq_one_letter_code
_entity_poly.pdbx_strand_id
1 'polypeptide(L)'
;MTATYNLPDGPQMPRWLRMIKFIGQPIKYVDDFAKIYGDTFTIRSSRSDNHLVYFSQPQALEQIFNANSSYFEVGRGNIGLKFLLGDRSFMLADGDRHQRQRQLLTPPFHGERMRAYGQEIQKITRQVSSEWQIGKPFKIRESMQEITLRVILRVVFGLNEGELFESLRRSLSDLLDFISSPVMSSAFFFRFMQKDFGAWSPWGRILQQRQKIDQLIYTLLRERRAQSEQNRQDILSLMMAARYDDGQGMSDEELHDELMTLLVAGHETTASALTWAFYWIDHLPEVREKLLQELNTIGVNPDLSSVAKLPYLTAVCQETLRIYPIAMTAFVRVVKTPIKIMGYELPQGTAIIPSIYLAHHREEVYPQSKQFKPERFLERQYSPYEYFPFGGGNRRCIGMAFAQYEMKIVLATILSEFQVSLVNKRPVHPVRRGLTIAAPAGMRMVATPQVKRANTVATSSLG
;
A
#
# COMPACT_ATOMS: atom_id res chain seq x y z
N MET A 1 -17.34 -6.04 -40.33
CA MET A 1 -16.58 -4.75 -40.34
C MET A 1 -16.06 -4.55 -38.92
N THR A 2 -14.78 -4.73 -38.66
CA THR A 2 -14.16 -4.40 -37.38
C THR A 2 -14.18 -2.89 -37.24
N ALA A 3 -14.98 -2.39 -36.30
CA ALA A 3 -14.99 -0.96 -35.99
C ALA A 3 -13.55 -0.53 -35.61
N THR A 4 -12.97 0.37 -36.38
CA THR A 4 -11.68 0.99 -36.08
C THR A 4 -11.90 2.01 -34.96
N TYR A 5 -11.69 1.60 -33.71
CA TYR A 5 -11.73 2.50 -32.57
C TYR A 5 -10.50 3.43 -32.57
N ASN A 6 -10.71 4.69 -32.27
CA ASN A 6 -9.65 5.69 -32.13
C ASN A 6 -8.99 5.53 -30.75
N LEU A 7 -8.11 4.52 -30.61
CA LEU A 7 -7.32 4.30 -29.40
C LEU A 7 -6.01 5.11 -29.47
N PRO A 8 -5.48 5.55 -28.31
CA PRO A 8 -4.16 6.19 -28.25
C PRO A 8 -3.07 5.33 -28.87
N ASP A 9 -2.04 5.97 -29.42
CA ASP A 9 -0.85 5.28 -29.92
C ASP A 9 -0.11 4.53 -28.80
N GLY A 10 0.77 3.61 -29.19
CA GLY A 10 1.54 2.86 -28.20
C GLY A 10 2.54 1.87 -28.81
N PRO A 11 3.33 1.19 -27.94
CA PRO A 11 4.45 0.38 -28.38
C PRO A 11 4.04 -0.82 -29.24
N GLN A 12 4.73 -0.97 -30.34
CA GLN A 12 4.60 -2.10 -31.28
C GLN A 12 5.69 -3.16 -31.00
N MET A 13 5.76 -3.60 -29.76
CA MET A 13 6.79 -4.53 -29.31
C MET A 13 6.17 -5.90 -29.00
N PRO A 14 6.84 -7.04 -29.28
CA PRO A 14 6.35 -8.36 -28.94
C PRO A 14 6.02 -8.50 -27.45
N ARG A 15 4.92 -9.20 -27.14
CA ARG A 15 4.40 -9.34 -25.78
C ARG A 15 5.46 -9.84 -24.77
N TRP A 16 6.24 -10.88 -25.16
CA TRP A 16 7.26 -11.45 -24.28
C TRP A 16 8.33 -10.43 -23.90
N LEU A 17 8.76 -9.57 -24.85
CA LEU A 17 9.77 -8.54 -24.60
C LEU A 17 9.23 -7.44 -23.68
N ARG A 18 7.95 -7.04 -23.85
CA ARG A 18 7.27 -6.09 -22.95
C ARG A 18 7.19 -6.64 -21.53
N MET A 19 6.85 -7.94 -21.39
CA MET A 19 6.78 -8.58 -20.07
C MET A 19 8.15 -8.62 -19.38
N ILE A 20 9.21 -8.97 -20.08
CA ILE A 20 10.57 -8.98 -19.51
C ILE A 20 10.95 -7.57 -19.05
N LYS A 21 10.72 -6.54 -19.87
CA LYS A 21 11.01 -5.14 -19.50
C LYS A 21 10.18 -4.70 -18.29
N PHE A 22 8.88 -4.99 -18.27
CA PHE A 22 8.00 -4.65 -17.15
C PHE A 22 8.38 -5.37 -15.86
N ILE A 23 8.75 -6.66 -15.94
CA ILE A 23 9.17 -7.44 -14.77
C ILE A 23 10.51 -6.93 -14.22
N GLY A 24 11.48 -6.66 -15.10
CA GLY A 24 12.83 -6.28 -14.71
C GLY A 24 12.98 -4.81 -14.27
N GLN A 25 12.34 -3.89 -14.99
CA GLN A 25 12.48 -2.45 -14.80
C GLN A 25 11.13 -1.72 -14.96
N PRO A 26 10.15 -1.92 -14.05
CA PRO A 26 8.79 -1.43 -14.23
C PRO A 26 8.72 0.10 -14.35
N ILE A 27 9.49 0.83 -13.57
CA ILE A 27 9.54 2.31 -13.63
C ILE A 27 10.09 2.77 -14.97
N LYS A 28 11.25 2.25 -15.36
CA LYS A 28 11.86 2.62 -16.65
C LYS A 28 10.94 2.27 -17.83
N TYR A 29 10.23 1.14 -17.74
CA TYR A 29 9.28 0.71 -18.76
C TYR A 29 8.18 1.74 -19.00
N VAL A 30 7.55 2.28 -17.97
CA VAL A 30 6.49 3.28 -18.12
C VAL A 30 7.05 4.66 -18.45
N ASP A 31 8.21 5.04 -17.89
CA ASP A 31 8.90 6.29 -18.21
C ASP A 31 9.29 6.36 -19.69
N ASP A 32 9.86 5.28 -20.25
CA ASP A 32 10.27 5.22 -21.64
C ASP A 32 9.06 5.38 -22.58
N PHE A 33 7.93 4.76 -22.25
CA PHE A 33 6.72 4.90 -23.08
C PHE A 33 6.06 6.27 -22.95
N ALA A 34 6.00 6.83 -21.75
CA ALA A 34 5.47 8.16 -21.54
C ALA A 34 6.30 9.24 -22.29
N LYS A 35 7.63 9.08 -22.39
CA LYS A 35 8.50 9.96 -23.18
C LYS A 35 8.20 9.91 -24.68
N ILE A 36 7.83 8.73 -25.22
CA ILE A 36 7.60 8.52 -26.65
C ILE A 36 6.17 8.86 -27.04
N TYR A 37 5.19 8.43 -26.25
CA TYR A 37 3.77 8.49 -26.60
C TYR A 37 2.98 9.54 -25.79
N GLY A 38 3.63 10.19 -24.82
CA GLY A 38 2.99 11.17 -23.94
C GLY A 38 2.20 10.53 -22.79
N ASP A 39 1.26 11.28 -22.26
CA ASP A 39 0.52 10.98 -21.03
C ASP A 39 -0.52 9.87 -21.17
N THR A 40 -0.86 9.54 -22.40
CA THR A 40 -1.87 8.53 -22.73
C THR A 40 -1.35 7.63 -23.82
N PHE A 41 -1.24 6.34 -23.55
CA PHE A 41 -0.76 5.37 -24.53
C PHE A 41 -1.41 3.99 -24.36
N THR A 42 -1.42 3.21 -25.45
CA THR A 42 -2.07 1.89 -25.48
C THR A 42 -1.05 0.77 -25.58
N ILE A 43 -1.04 -0.14 -24.61
CA ILE A 43 -0.33 -1.42 -24.72
C ILE A 43 -1.28 -2.42 -25.36
N ARG A 44 -1.07 -2.70 -26.65
CA ARG A 44 -1.93 -3.59 -27.43
C ARG A 44 -1.72 -5.05 -27.04
N SER A 45 -2.81 -5.80 -26.82
CA SER A 45 -2.78 -7.25 -26.64
C SER A 45 -2.81 -7.92 -28.02
N SER A 46 -2.06 -9.02 -28.17
CA SER A 46 -2.09 -9.84 -29.40
C SER A 46 -3.29 -10.80 -29.48
N ARG A 47 -4.05 -10.91 -28.40
CA ARG A 47 -5.25 -11.74 -28.31
C ARG A 47 -6.43 -10.84 -28.00
N SER A 48 -7.28 -10.61 -29.01
CA SER A 48 -8.55 -9.89 -28.86
C SER A 48 -8.50 -8.47 -28.26
N ASP A 49 -9.62 -7.83 -28.20
CA ASP A 49 -9.91 -6.43 -27.87
C ASP A 49 -9.49 -5.93 -26.47
N ASN A 50 -8.74 -6.70 -25.69
CA ASN A 50 -8.29 -6.33 -24.36
C ASN A 50 -7.02 -5.46 -24.39
N HIS A 51 -7.15 -4.23 -24.86
CA HIS A 51 -6.08 -3.26 -24.82
C HIS A 51 -5.92 -2.67 -23.41
N LEU A 52 -4.67 -2.35 -23.01
CA LEU A 52 -4.38 -1.65 -21.77
C LEU A 52 -4.10 -0.18 -22.12
N VAL A 53 -4.96 0.73 -21.71
CA VAL A 53 -4.80 2.17 -21.98
C VAL A 53 -4.38 2.88 -20.71
N TYR A 54 -3.19 3.44 -20.72
CA TYR A 54 -2.61 4.20 -19.60
C TYR A 54 -3.06 5.66 -19.69
N PHE A 55 -3.40 6.24 -18.55
CA PHE A 55 -3.73 7.65 -18.38
C PHE A 55 -2.98 8.21 -17.18
N SER A 56 -2.37 9.40 -17.33
CA SER A 56 -1.66 10.12 -16.27
C SER A 56 -2.04 11.60 -16.14
N GLN A 57 -2.80 12.15 -17.08
CA GLN A 57 -3.28 13.53 -17.03
C GLN A 57 -4.36 13.71 -15.96
N PRO A 58 -4.32 14.79 -15.13
CA PRO A 58 -5.35 15.04 -14.12
C PRO A 58 -6.77 15.07 -14.68
N GLN A 59 -6.98 15.66 -15.87
CA GLN A 59 -8.28 15.74 -16.53
C GLN A 59 -8.82 14.37 -16.95
N ALA A 60 -7.94 13.47 -17.42
CA ALA A 60 -8.32 12.10 -17.74
C ALA A 60 -8.68 11.32 -16.47
N LEU A 61 -7.89 11.50 -15.41
CA LEU A 61 -8.10 10.85 -14.12
C LEU A 61 -9.40 11.33 -13.47
N GLU A 62 -9.72 12.61 -13.59
CA GLU A 62 -11.01 13.16 -13.16
C GLU A 62 -12.18 12.47 -13.87
N GLN A 63 -12.14 12.38 -15.20
CA GLN A 63 -13.16 11.68 -15.98
C GLN A 63 -13.31 10.22 -15.56
N ILE A 64 -12.18 9.52 -15.34
CA ILE A 64 -12.16 8.09 -14.96
C ILE A 64 -12.69 7.89 -13.54
N PHE A 65 -12.30 8.73 -12.59
CA PHE A 65 -12.66 8.53 -11.18
C PHE A 65 -14.08 8.98 -10.85
N ASN A 66 -14.64 9.93 -11.60
CA ASN A 66 -16.00 10.43 -11.47
C ASN A 66 -17.02 9.71 -12.37
N ALA A 67 -16.54 8.89 -13.33
CA ALA A 67 -17.43 8.09 -14.15
C ALA A 67 -18.28 7.13 -13.32
N ASN A 68 -19.52 6.92 -13.76
CA ASN A 68 -20.42 5.98 -13.11
C ASN A 68 -19.77 4.58 -13.06
N SER A 69 -19.80 3.95 -11.90
CA SER A 69 -19.20 2.63 -11.67
C SER A 69 -19.78 1.53 -12.57
N SER A 70 -21.00 1.70 -13.08
CA SER A 70 -21.64 0.76 -14.00
C SER A 70 -20.94 0.63 -15.36
N TYR A 71 -20.10 1.62 -15.73
CA TYR A 71 -19.29 1.54 -16.94
C TYR A 71 -18.11 0.57 -16.83
N PHE A 72 -17.78 0.11 -15.61
CA PHE A 72 -16.55 -0.65 -15.37
C PHE A 72 -16.79 -1.95 -14.61
N GLU A 73 -15.96 -2.96 -14.92
CA GLU A 73 -15.76 -4.18 -14.15
C GLU A 73 -14.35 -4.13 -13.51
N VAL A 74 -14.26 -3.65 -12.27
CA VAL A 74 -13.00 -3.53 -11.55
C VAL A 74 -12.56 -4.87 -10.97
N GLY A 75 -13.50 -5.66 -10.45
CA GLY A 75 -13.26 -7.01 -9.97
C GLY A 75 -12.64 -7.91 -11.05
N ARG A 76 -13.16 -7.83 -12.29
CA ARG A 76 -12.59 -8.54 -13.44
C ARG A 76 -11.14 -8.13 -13.72
N GLY A 77 -10.83 -6.84 -13.56
CA GLY A 77 -9.47 -6.31 -13.74
C GLY A 77 -8.47 -6.84 -12.70
N ASN A 78 -8.96 -7.26 -11.54
CA ASN A 78 -8.17 -7.72 -10.39
C ASN A 78 -8.32 -9.23 -10.11
N ILE A 79 -8.96 -9.99 -11.00
CA ILE A 79 -9.25 -11.42 -10.81
C ILE A 79 -8.00 -12.26 -10.49
N GLY A 80 -6.83 -11.80 -10.92
CA GLY A 80 -5.56 -12.45 -10.59
C GLY A 80 -5.25 -12.51 -9.09
N LEU A 81 -5.94 -11.73 -8.25
CA LEU A 81 -5.79 -11.74 -6.79
C LEU A 81 -6.68 -12.76 -6.10
N LYS A 82 -7.64 -13.37 -6.82
CA LYS A 82 -8.62 -14.28 -6.26
C LYS A 82 -8.01 -15.42 -5.42
N PHE A 83 -6.92 -16.03 -5.92
CA PHE A 83 -6.25 -17.13 -5.23
C PHE A 83 -5.70 -16.74 -3.84
N LEU A 84 -5.43 -15.44 -3.63
CA LEU A 84 -4.86 -14.92 -2.40
C LEU A 84 -5.93 -14.34 -1.48
N LEU A 85 -6.89 -13.59 -2.04
CA LEU A 85 -7.89 -12.85 -1.27
C LEU A 85 -9.18 -13.63 -1.01
N GLY A 86 -9.50 -14.63 -1.86
CA GLY A 86 -10.78 -15.34 -1.86
C GLY A 86 -11.82 -14.68 -2.76
N ASP A 87 -12.93 -15.41 -2.98
CA ASP A 87 -14.00 -15.00 -3.91
C ASP A 87 -14.91 -13.90 -3.38
N ARG A 88 -14.97 -13.78 -2.05
CA ARG A 88 -15.86 -12.86 -1.34
C ARG A 88 -15.23 -11.50 -1.07
N SER A 89 -13.92 -11.34 -1.29
CA SER A 89 -13.20 -10.08 -1.09
C SER A 89 -13.87 -8.91 -1.82
N PHE A 90 -14.05 -7.79 -1.13
CA PHE A 90 -14.61 -6.55 -1.71
C PHE A 90 -13.74 -5.99 -2.85
N MET A 91 -12.46 -6.31 -2.90
CA MET A 91 -11.56 -5.91 -3.99
C MET A 91 -11.93 -6.57 -5.32
N LEU A 92 -12.58 -7.75 -5.28
CA LEU A 92 -13.05 -8.50 -6.45
C LEU A 92 -14.54 -8.28 -6.72
N ALA A 93 -15.24 -7.60 -5.83
CA ALA A 93 -16.65 -7.28 -6.00
C ALA A 93 -16.86 -6.08 -6.93
N ASP A 94 -17.96 -6.06 -7.68
CA ASP A 94 -18.41 -4.94 -8.51
C ASP A 94 -19.84 -4.52 -8.12
N GLY A 95 -20.28 -3.35 -8.60
CA GLY A 95 -21.64 -2.83 -8.42
C GLY A 95 -22.07 -2.74 -6.95
N ASP A 96 -23.32 -3.11 -6.69
CA ASP A 96 -23.96 -3.00 -5.36
C ASP A 96 -23.27 -3.85 -4.30
N ARG A 97 -22.73 -5.01 -4.66
CA ARG A 97 -21.98 -5.85 -3.71
C ARG A 97 -20.75 -5.11 -3.20
N HIS A 98 -19.97 -4.50 -4.07
CA HIS A 98 -18.81 -3.71 -3.66
C HIS A 98 -19.22 -2.54 -2.77
N GLN A 99 -20.30 -1.83 -3.14
CA GLN A 99 -20.77 -0.68 -2.38
C GLN A 99 -21.20 -1.06 -0.96
N ARG A 100 -22.01 -2.12 -0.83
CA ARG A 100 -22.46 -2.64 0.47
C ARG A 100 -21.31 -3.09 1.36
N GLN A 101 -20.39 -3.89 0.84
CA GLN A 101 -19.21 -4.33 1.60
C GLN A 101 -18.34 -3.14 2.01
N ARG A 102 -18.11 -2.17 1.12
CA ARG A 102 -17.34 -0.97 1.42
C ARG A 102 -17.97 -0.14 2.54
N GLN A 103 -19.30 -0.01 2.59
CA GLN A 103 -20.00 0.69 3.66
C GLN A 103 -19.74 0.07 5.04
N LEU A 104 -19.71 -1.27 5.13
CA LEU A 104 -19.39 -1.98 6.37
C LEU A 104 -17.92 -1.89 6.76
N LEU A 105 -17.01 -1.92 5.78
CA LEU A 105 -15.57 -1.99 6.01
C LEU A 105 -14.90 -0.62 6.26
N THR A 106 -15.56 0.49 5.90
CA THR A 106 -14.94 1.83 6.02
C THR A 106 -14.92 2.38 7.46
N PRO A 107 -16.01 2.30 8.26
CA PRO A 107 -16.08 2.94 9.57
C PRO A 107 -14.99 2.53 10.57
N PRO A 108 -14.50 1.26 10.62
CA PRO A 108 -13.44 0.86 11.52
C PRO A 108 -12.12 1.64 11.38
N PHE A 109 -11.86 2.23 10.21
CA PHE A 109 -10.61 2.97 9.92
C PHE A 109 -10.69 4.47 10.18
N HIS A 110 -11.74 4.95 10.88
CA HIS A 110 -11.97 6.38 11.12
C HIS A 110 -12.42 6.67 12.57
N GLY A 111 -12.33 7.94 12.95
CA GLY A 111 -12.86 8.44 14.22
C GLY A 111 -11.96 8.18 15.44
N GLU A 112 -12.56 8.13 16.63
CA GLU A 112 -11.86 8.04 17.92
C GLU A 112 -11.05 6.75 18.10
N ARG A 113 -11.42 5.67 17.42
CA ARG A 113 -10.72 4.39 17.46
C ARG A 113 -9.27 4.50 16.99
N MET A 114 -8.98 5.42 16.08
CA MET A 114 -7.62 5.69 15.61
C MET A 114 -6.66 6.02 16.76
N ARG A 115 -7.15 6.63 17.84
CA ARG A 115 -6.32 6.93 19.01
C ARG A 115 -5.87 5.65 19.74
N ALA A 116 -6.79 4.71 19.95
CA ALA A 116 -6.47 3.41 20.55
C ALA A 116 -5.50 2.61 19.66
N TYR A 117 -5.71 2.62 18.35
CA TYR A 117 -4.79 1.99 17.41
C TYR A 117 -3.40 2.63 17.46
N GLY A 118 -3.31 3.94 17.61
CA GLY A 118 -2.04 4.65 17.75
C GLY A 118 -1.21 4.19 18.95
N GLN A 119 -1.85 3.93 20.09
CA GLN A 119 -1.18 3.40 21.28
C GLN A 119 -0.60 2.00 21.02
N GLU A 120 -1.35 1.14 20.36
CA GLU A 120 -0.85 -0.20 19.98
C GLU A 120 0.27 -0.11 18.96
N ILE A 121 0.15 0.76 17.93
CA ILE A 121 1.22 1.00 16.95
C ILE A 121 2.50 1.46 17.65
N GLN A 122 2.41 2.44 18.54
CA GLN A 122 3.57 2.95 19.28
C GLN A 122 4.21 1.86 20.14
N LYS A 123 3.39 1.11 20.88
CA LYS A 123 3.86 0.00 21.73
C LYS A 123 4.61 -1.06 20.92
N ILE A 124 4.01 -1.53 19.82
CA ILE A 124 4.61 -2.53 18.93
C ILE A 124 5.89 -1.99 18.30
N THR A 125 5.89 -0.73 17.86
CA THR A 125 7.09 -0.10 17.32
C THR A 125 8.24 -0.12 18.32
N ARG A 126 8.00 0.25 19.58
CA ARG A 126 9.00 0.20 20.63
C ARG A 126 9.48 -1.22 20.92
N GLN A 127 8.58 -2.20 20.95
CA GLN A 127 8.95 -3.61 21.14
C GLN A 127 9.92 -4.07 20.05
N VAL A 128 9.58 -3.85 18.78
CA VAL A 128 10.43 -4.28 17.67
C VAL A 128 11.75 -3.49 17.61
N SER A 129 11.73 -2.17 17.84
CA SER A 129 12.95 -1.37 17.82
C SER A 129 13.88 -1.63 19.02
N SER A 130 13.34 -2.08 20.16
CA SER A 130 14.17 -2.47 21.32
C SER A 130 15.03 -3.73 21.07
N GLU A 131 14.66 -4.55 20.08
CA GLU A 131 15.43 -5.71 19.65
C GLU A 131 16.66 -5.33 18.81
N TRP A 132 16.77 -4.07 18.36
CA TRP A 132 17.89 -3.63 17.55
C TRP A 132 19.20 -3.57 18.33
N GLN A 133 20.22 -4.18 17.77
CA GLN A 133 21.56 -4.11 18.37
C GLN A 133 22.24 -2.78 17.95
N ILE A 134 22.42 -1.91 18.92
CA ILE A 134 23.03 -0.57 18.72
C ILE A 134 24.40 -0.70 18.05
N GLY A 135 24.60 0.10 16.99
CA GLY A 135 25.82 0.13 16.19
C GLY A 135 26.00 -1.05 15.22
N LYS A 136 25.09 -2.03 15.21
CA LYS A 136 25.16 -3.15 14.25
C LYS A 136 24.21 -2.97 13.08
N PRO A 137 24.63 -3.37 11.88
CA PRO A 137 23.77 -3.33 10.70
C PRO A 137 22.58 -4.29 10.79
N PHE A 138 21.37 -3.78 10.47
CA PHE A 138 20.15 -4.57 10.33
C PHE A 138 19.40 -4.19 9.04
N LYS A 139 18.46 -5.04 8.61
CA LYS A 139 17.64 -4.77 7.44
C LYS A 139 16.37 -4.04 7.89
N ILE A 140 16.30 -2.74 7.62
CA ILE A 140 15.18 -1.87 8.03
C ILE A 140 13.82 -2.41 7.54
N ARG A 141 13.76 -2.98 6.34
CA ARG A 141 12.54 -3.53 5.79
C ARG A 141 11.97 -4.68 6.64
N GLU A 142 12.81 -5.61 7.12
CA GLU A 142 12.37 -6.73 7.98
C GLU A 142 11.73 -6.20 9.27
N SER A 143 12.33 -5.16 9.87
CA SER A 143 11.74 -4.50 11.04
C SER A 143 10.40 -3.81 10.72
N MET A 144 10.29 -3.14 9.58
CA MET A 144 9.02 -2.50 9.19
C MET A 144 7.94 -3.54 8.87
N GLN A 145 8.30 -4.66 8.26
CA GLN A 145 7.39 -5.80 8.05
C GLN A 145 6.92 -6.40 9.38
N GLU A 146 7.81 -6.58 10.33
CA GLU A 146 7.45 -7.11 11.65
C GLU A 146 6.50 -6.15 12.39
N ILE A 147 6.77 -4.84 12.37
CA ILE A 147 5.88 -3.85 12.97
C ILE A 147 4.49 -3.91 12.34
N THR A 148 4.40 -3.78 11.02
CA THR A 148 3.11 -3.73 10.33
C THR A 148 2.33 -5.03 10.44
N LEU A 149 3.00 -6.19 10.47
CA LEU A 149 2.34 -7.48 10.67
C LEU A 149 1.76 -7.60 12.08
N ARG A 150 2.55 -7.29 13.12
CA ARG A 150 2.06 -7.28 14.51
C ARG A 150 0.91 -6.28 14.70
N VAL A 151 0.99 -5.11 14.08
CA VAL A 151 -0.08 -4.10 14.12
C VAL A 151 -1.37 -4.67 13.51
N ILE A 152 -1.32 -5.32 12.36
CA ILE A 152 -2.50 -5.93 11.74
C ILE A 152 -3.06 -7.04 12.62
N LEU A 153 -2.23 -7.95 13.11
CA LEU A 153 -2.69 -9.03 13.98
C LEU A 153 -3.35 -8.49 15.26
N ARG A 154 -2.85 -7.38 15.78
CA ARG A 154 -3.38 -6.74 16.98
C ARG A 154 -4.63 -5.93 16.72
N VAL A 155 -4.59 -5.03 15.75
CA VAL A 155 -5.64 -4.04 15.49
C VAL A 155 -6.78 -4.63 14.63
N VAL A 156 -6.44 -5.42 13.61
CA VAL A 156 -7.44 -5.98 12.69
C VAL A 156 -8.00 -7.29 13.24
N PHE A 157 -7.13 -8.23 13.58
CA PHE A 157 -7.54 -9.56 14.07
C PHE A 157 -7.88 -9.56 15.57
N GLY A 158 -7.48 -8.53 16.31
CA GLY A 158 -7.69 -8.44 17.77
C GLY A 158 -7.00 -9.54 18.54
N LEU A 159 -5.88 -10.05 18.03
CA LEU A 159 -5.11 -11.10 18.69
C LEU A 159 -4.13 -10.52 19.71
N ASN A 160 -4.12 -11.11 20.90
CA ASN A 160 -3.06 -10.92 21.88
C ASN A 160 -1.93 -11.91 21.61
N GLU A 161 -0.78 -11.70 22.28
CA GLU A 161 0.31 -12.68 22.30
C GLU A 161 -0.21 -14.05 22.73
N GLY A 162 0.28 -15.10 22.10
CA GLY A 162 -0.15 -16.48 22.33
C GLY A 162 0.06 -17.36 21.11
N GLU A 163 -0.32 -18.64 21.21
CA GLU A 163 -0.04 -19.65 20.18
C GLU A 163 -0.67 -19.32 18.83
N LEU A 164 -1.92 -18.86 18.80
CA LEU A 164 -2.62 -18.48 17.56
C LEU A 164 -1.97 -17.27 16.90
N PHE A 165 -1.59 -16.25 17.69
CA PHE A 165 -0.86 -15.08 17.20
C PHE A 165 0.45 -15.50 16.54
N GLU A 166 1.29 -16.28 17.23
CA GLU A 166 2.58 -16.70 16.71
C GLU A 166 2.47 -17.63 15.50
N SER A 167 1.45 -18.50 15.47
CA SER A 167 1.20 -19.38 14.32
C SER A 167 0.75 -18.61 13.07
N LEU A 168 -0.14 -17.64 13.23
CA LEU A 168 -0.54 -16.73 12.16
C LEU A 168 0.64 -15.87 11.71
N ARG A 169 1.34 -15.23 12.64
CA ARG A 169 2.50 -14.36 12.33
C ARG A 169 3.52 -15.08 11.46
N ARG A 170 3.95 -16.29 11.86
CA ARG A 170 4.93 -17.09 11.10
C ARG A 170 4.39 -17.50 9.74
N SER A 171 3.19 -18.08 9.71
CA SER A 171 2.59 -18.57 8.45
C SER A 171 2.36 -17.44 7.43
N LEU A 172 2.00 -16.26 7.91
CA LEU A 172 1.78 -15.07 7.07
C LEU A 172 3.11 -14.47 6.58
N SER A 173 4.11 -14.34 7.47
CA SER A 173 5.45 -13.89 7.07
C SER A 173 6.02 -14.80 5.96
N ASP A 174 5.97 -16.11 6.17
CA ASP A 174 6.45 -17.11 5.21
C ASP A 174 5.73 -17.00 3.85
N LEU A 175 4.39 -16.88 3.86
CA LEU A 175 3.59 -16.73 2.64
C LEU A 175 3.94 -15.44 1.90
N LEU A 176 3.98 -14.31 2.61
CA LEU A 176 4.21 -12.99 2.01
C LEU A 176 5.63 -12.85 1.45
N ASP A 177 6.64 -13.36 2.15
CA ASP A 177 8.01 -13.37 1.67
C ASP A 177 8.16 -14.26 0.44
N PHE A 178 7.52 -15.42 0.44
CA PHE A 178 7.54 -16.34 -0.69
C PHE A 178 6.89 -15.70 -1.94
N ILE A 179 5.70 -15.12 -1.81
CA ILE A 179 4.98 -14.45 -2.91
C ILE A 179 5.74 -13.22 -3.41
N SER A 180 6.39 -12.49 -2.51
CA SER A 180 7.16 -11.28 -2.84
C SER A 180 8.50 -11.57 -3.51
N SER A 181 8.95 -12.81 -3.52
CA SER A 181 10.21 -13.17 -4.18
C SER A 181 10.14 -12.90 -5.70
N PRO A 182 11.22 -12.47 -6.36
CA PRO A 182 11.21 -12.15 -7.80
C PRO A 182 10.75 -13.32 -8.68
N VAL A 183 11.15 -14.55 -8.34
CA VAL A 183 10.78 -15.77 -9.08
C VAL A 183 9.29 -16.04 -8.95
N MET A 184 8.76 -16.03 -7.71
CA MET A 184 7.37 -16.36 -7.45
C MET A 184 6.41 -15.27 -7.91
N SER A 185 6.77 -14.01 -7.74
CA SER A 185 5.97 -12.91 -8.28
C SER A 185 5.89 -12.93 -9.82
N SER A 186 6.84 -13.58 -10.48
CA SER A 186 6.78 -13.82 -11.93
C SER A 186 5.76 -14.92 -12.30
N ALA A 187 5.48 -15.87 -11.40
CA ALA A 187 4.47 -16.90 -11.63
C ALA A 187 3.07 -16.33 -11.86
N PHE A 188 2.76 -15.13 -11.32
CA PHE A 188 1.49 -14.46 -11.59
C PHE A 188 1.29 -14.10 -13.06
N PHE A 189 2.37 -13.96 -13.83
CA PHE A 189 2.34 -13.64 -15.25
C PHE A 189 2.41 -14.87 -16.17
N PHE A 190 2.81 -16.02 -15.64
CA PHE A 190 3.03 -17.24 -16.40
C PHE A 190 2.15 -18.40 -15.90
N ARG A 191 1.05 -18.67 -16.61
CA ARG A 191 0.10 -19.73 -16.26
C ARG A 191 0.72 -21.12 -16.06
N PHE A 192 1.78 -21.46 -16.79
CA PHE A 192 2.45 -22.74 -16.63
C PHE A 192 3.11 -22.92 -15.26
N MET A 193 3.50 -21.82 -14.61
CA MET A 193 4.05 -21.84 -13.25
C MET A 193 2.98 -21.98 -12.16
N GLN A 194 1.68 -21.86 -12.52
CA GLN A 194 0.54 -21.97 -11.61
C GLN A 194 -0.01 -23.40 -11.57
N LYS A 195 0.76 -24.41 -12.01
CA LYS A 195 0.37 -25.81 -11.89
C LYS A 195 0.67 -26.31 -10.49
N ASP A 196 -0.35 -26.94 -9.90
CA ASP A 196 -0.24 -27.60 -8.61
C ASP A 196 0.30 -29.02 -8.79
N PHE A 197 1.50 -29.27 -8.29
CA PHE A 197 2.09 -30.60 -8.14
C PHE A 197 2.39 -30.88 -6.65
N GLY A 198 1.53 -30.42 -5.75
CA GLY A 198 1.71 -30.53 -4.32
C GLY A 198 2.94 -29.77 -3.80
N ALA A 199 3.54 -30.25 -2.73
CA ALA A 199 4.72 -29.63 -2.10
C ALA A 199 5.94 -29.54 -3.01
N TRP A 200 5.98 -30.27 -4.12
CA TRP A 200 7.08 -30.26 -5.09
C TRP A 200 7.06 -29.02 -5.99
N SER A 201 5.91 -28.39 -6.17
CA SER A 201 5.80 -27.19 -6.97
C SER A 201 5.79 -25.93 -6.12
N PRO A 202 6.37 -24.83 -6.59
CA PRO A 202 6.25 -23.54 -5.91
C PRO A 202 4.81 -23.11 -5.70
N TRP A 203 3.93 -23.35 -6.67
CA TRP A 203 2.51 -23.03 -6.57
C TRP A 203 1.78 -23.87 -5.52
N GLY A 204 2.06 -25.18 -5.48
CA GLY A 204 1.49 -26.07 -4.47
C GLY A 204 1.90 -25.68 -3.05
N ARG A 205 3.15 -25.18 -2.84
CA ARG A 205 3.56 -24.64 -1.55
C ARG A 205 2.76 -23.41 -1.14
N ILE A 206 2.47 -22.49 -2.07
CA ILE A 206 1.58 -21.35 -1.82
C ILE A 206 0.22 -21.83 -1.35
N LEU A 207 -0.38 -22.80 -2.05
CA LEU A 207 -1.70 -23.33 -1.72
C LEU A 207 -1.72 -24.00 -0.35
N GLN A 208 -0.68 -24.76 0.01
CA GLN A 208 -0.56 -25.38 1.33
C GLN A 208 -0.42 -24.35 2.45
N GLN A 209 0.43 -23.33 2.26
CA GLN A 209 0.56 -22.25 3.23
C GLN A 209 -0.75 -21.47 3.37
N ARG A 210 -1.42 -21.19 2.25
CA ARG A 210 -2.72 -20.54 2.25
C ARG A 210 -3.75 -21.38 3.05
N GLN A 211 -3.85 -22.67 2.80
CA GLN A 211 -4.77 -23.57 3.51
C GLN A 211 -4.52 -23.57 5.01
N LYS A 212 -3.25 -23.55 5.45
CA LYS A 212 -2.90 -23.43 6.86
C LYS A 212 -3.39 -22.12 7.48
N ILE A 213 -3.21 -21.01 6.77
CA ILE A 213 -3.68 -19.70 7.22
C ILE A 213 -5.21 -19.68 7.27
N ASP A 214 -5.89 -20.22 6.27
CA ASP A 214 -7.34 -20.32 6.23
C ASP A 214 -7.88 -21.07 7.47
N GLN A 215 -7.27 -22.21 7.83
CA GLN A 215 -7.64 -22.96 9.04
C GLN A 215 -7.48 -22.14 10.33
N LEU A 216 -6.38 -21.38 10.44
CA LEU A 216 -6.13 -20.53 11.62
C LEU A 216 -7.15 -19.38 11.69
N ILE A 217 -7.50 -18.75 10.56
CA ILE A 217 -8.51 -17.69 10.51
C ILE A 217 -9.90 -18.24 10.87
N TYR A 218 -10.31 -19.38 10.32
CA TYR A 218 -11.59 -20.00 10.66
C TYR A 218 -11.64 -20.45 12.14
N THR A 219 -10.51 -20.85 12.72
CA THR A 219 -10.43 -21.15 14.14
C THR A 219 -10.66 -19.87 14.96
N LEU A 220 -10.02 -18.76 14.59
CA LEU A 220 -10.26 -17.47 15.23
C LEU A 220 -11.74 -17.05 15.15
N LEU A 221 -12.36 -17.17 13.97
CA LEU A 221 -13.77 -16.80 13.80
C LEU A 221 -14.69 -17.64 14.69
N ARG A 222 -14.46 -18.95 14.78
CA ARG A 222 -15.24 -19.83 15.68
C ARG A 222 -15.08 -19.46 17.14
N GLU A 223 -13.86 -19.20 17.60
CA GLU A 223 -13.59 -18.77 18.97
C GLU A 223 -14.28 -17.44 19.29
N ARG A 224 -14.25 -16.49 18.34
CA ARG A 224 -14.90 -15.19 18.50
C ARG A 224 -16.43 -15.28 18.57
N ARG A 225 -17.05 -16.15 17.78
CA ARG A 225 -18.49 -16.38 17.83
C ARG A 225 -18.93 -17.10 19.12
N ALA A 226 -18.07 -17.98 19.69
CA ALA A 226 -18.36 -18.68 20.93
C ALA A 226 -18.23 -17.78 22.19
N GLN A 227 -17.46 -16.68 22.08
CA GLN A 227 -17.30 -15.74 23.18
C GLN A 227 -18.46 -14.75 23.16
N SER A 228 -19.15 -14.61 24.31
CA SER A 228 -20.15 -13.54 24.49
C SER A 228 -19.52 -12.18 24.18
N GLU A 229 -20.31 -11.25 23.66
CA GLU A 229 -19.89 -9.89 23.27
C GLU A 229 -19.11 -9.21 24.40
N GLN A 230 -17.80 -9.30 24.34
CA GLN A 230 -16.90 -8.47 25.12
C GLN A 230 -16.79 -7.15 24.34
N ASN A 231 -16.66 -6.05 25.05
CA ASN A 231 -16.52 -4.69 24.52
C ASN A 231 -15.16 -4.52 23.76
N ARG A 232 -14.96 -5.29 22.67
CA ARG A 232 -13.75 -5.33 21.89
C ARG A 232 -13.77 -4.23 20.81
N GLN A 233 -12.59 -3.63 20.60
CA GLN A 233 -12.45 -2.50 19.66
C GLN A 233 -11.65 -2.86 18.39
N ASP A 234 -11.27 -4.12 18.22
CA ASP A 234 -10.59 -4.59 17.01
C ASP A 234 -11.52 -4.59 15.79
N ILE A 235 -10.91 -4.51 14.60
CA ILE A 235 -11.66 -4.38 13.34
C ILE A 235 -12.51 -5.63 13.07
N LEU A 236 -12.02 -6.84 13.38
CA LEU A 236 -12.78 -8.07 13.23
C LEU A 236 -14.08 -8.02 14.05
N SER A 237 -14.01 -7.61 15.32
CA SER A 237 -15.21 -7.51 16.18
C SER A 237 -16.23 -6.51 15.61
N LEU A 238 -15.76 -5.40 15.04
CA LEU A 238 -16.63 -4.43 14.38
C LEU A 238 -17.26 -4.97 13.10
N MET A 239 -16.52 -5.74 12.30
CA MET A 239 -17.04 -6.42 11.11
C MET A 239 -18.08 -7.47 11.48
N MET A 240 -17.87 -8.25 12.53
CA MET A 240 -18.82 -9.24 13.03
C MET A 240 -20.10 -8.61 13.56
N ALA A 241 -20.02 -7.42 14.15
CA ALA A 241 -21.17 -6.66 14.65
C ALA A 241 -21.91 -5.90 13.55
N ALA A 242 -21.25 -5.58 12.43
CA ALA A 242 -21.83 -4.83 11.33
C ALA A 242 -22.99 -5.58 10.66
N ARG A 243 -23.99 -4.82 10.17
CA ARG A 243 -25.15 -5.37 9.47
C ARG A 243 -25.34 -4.63 8.15
N TYR A 244 -25.71 -5.39 7.13
CA TYR A 244 -26.21 -4.86 5.87
C TYR A 244 -27.60 -4.21 6.07
N ASP A 245 -28.07 -3.46 5.09
CA ASP A 245 -29.37 -2.78 5.14
C ASP A 245 -30.57 -3.76 5.32
N ASP A 246 -30.37 -5.03 4.92
CA ASP A 246 -31.34 -6.11 5.11
C ASP A 246 -31.27 -6.75 6.52
N GLY A 247 -30.42 -6.25 7.41
CA GLY A 247 -30.22 -6.74 8.78
C GLY A 247 -29.29 -7.95 8.91
N GLN A 248 -28.80 -8.52 7.80
CA GLN A 248 -27.89 -9.67 7.83
C GLN A 248 -26.48 -9.22 8.18
N GLY A 249 -25.76 -10.06 8.92
CA GLY A 249 -24.31 -9.86 9.15
C GLY A 249 -23.47 -10.48 8.04
N MET A 250 -22.17 -10.20 8.07
CA MET A 250 -21.20 -10.86 7.18
C MET A 250 -21.10 -12.35 7.50
N SER A 251 -21.07 -13.18 6.46
CA SER A 251 -20.81 -14.62 6.60
C SER A 251 -19.37 -14.91 7.03
N ASP A 252 -19.07 -16.11 7.50
CA ASP A 252 -17.71 -16.49 7.86
C ASP A 252 -16.75 -16.47 6.66
N GLU A 253 -17.25 -16.82 5.47
CA GLU A 253 -16.47 -16.72 4.23
C GLU A 253 -16.19 -15.26 3.84
N GLU A 254 -17.14 -14.36 4.03
CA GLU A 254 -16.94 -12.93 3.83
C GLU A 254 -15.93 -12.38 4.82
N LEU A 255 -16.09 -12.66 6.11
CA LEU A 255 -15.16 -12.24 7.16
C LEU A 255 -13.74 -12.77 6.89
N HIS A 256 -13.61 -14.05 6.53
CA HIS A 256 -12.33 -14.68 6.18
C HIS A 256 -11.65 -13.94 5.01
N ASP A 257 -12.36 -13.75 3.90
CA ASP A 257 -11.80 -13.15 2.69
C ASP A 257 -11.47 -11.65 2.89
N GLU A 258 -12.24 -10.96 3.73
CA GLU A 258 -11.93 -9.57 4.09
C GLU A 258 -10.73 -9.48 5.05
N LEU A 259 -10.58 -10.39 6.00
CA LEU A 259 -9.39 -10.46 6.85
C LEU A 259 -8.14 -10.72 6.02
N MET A 260 -8.20 -11.66 5.06
CA MET A 260 -7.11 -11.88 4.11
C MET A 260 -6.81 -10.65 3.27
N THR A 261 -7.86 -9.95 2.84
CA THR A 261 -7.73 -8.72 2.06
C THR A 261 -7.03 -7.62 2.86
N LEU A 262 -7.47 -7.37 4.09
CA LEU A 262 -6.89 -6.35 4.98
C LEU A 262 -5.42 -6.67 5.32
N LEU A 263 -5.11 -7.95 5.53
CA LEU A 263 -3.76 -8.41 5.79
C LEU A 263 -2.83 -8.13 4.62
N VAL A 264 -3.19 -8.65 3.43
CA VAL A 264 -2.36 -8.52 2.23
C VAL A 264 -2.18 -7.06 1.83
N ALA A 265 -3.26 -6.28 1.92
CA ALA A 265 -3.24 -4.87 1.55
C ALA A 265 -2.49 -3.98 2.56
N GLY A 266 -2.59 -4.26 3.87
CA GLY A 266 -2.09 -3.36 4.92
C GLY A 266 -0.63 -3.60 5.30
N HIS A 267 -0.17 -4.85 5.29
CA HIS A 267 1.17 -5.22 5.76
C HIS A 267 2.29 -4.73 4.82
N GLU A 268 2.39 -5.31 3.65
CA GLU A 268 3.52 -5.11 2.73
C GLU A 268 3.59 -3.68 2.19
N THR A 269 2.44 -3.04 1.99
CA THR A 269 2.37 -1.69 1.46
C THR A 269 2.90 -0.66 2.46
N THR A 270 2.47 -0.72 3.71
CA THR A 270 2.90 0.21 4.75
C THR A 270 4.38 -0.03 5.13
N ALA A 271 4.82 -1.28 5.20
CA ALA A 271 6.23 -1.61 5.42
C ALA A 271 7.15 -1.05 4.33
N SER A 272 6.72 -1.11 3.07
CA SER A 272 7.47 -0.53 1.95
C SER A 272 7.51 0.99 2.01
N ALA A 273 6.39 1.64 2.36
CA ALA A 273 6.33 3.10 2.52
C ALA A 273 7.25 3.59 3.65
N LEU A 274 7.22 2.92 4.81
CA LEU A 274 8.11 3.21 5.94
C LEU A 274 9.57 3.01 5.58
N THR A 275 9.89 1.94 4.87
CA THR A 275 11.25 1.66 4.40
C THR A 275 11.79 2.79 3.51
N TRP A 276 10.98 3.30 2.60
CA TRP A 276 11.32 4.45 1.76
C TRP A 276 11.41 5.75 2.54
N ALA A 277 10.55 5.96 3.53
CA ALA A 277 10.62 7.15 4.39
C ALA A 277 11.96 7.20 5.14
N PHE A 278 12.39 6.09 5.76
CA PHE A 278 13.70 6.01 6.43
C PHE A 278 14.87 6.22 5.47
N TYR A 279 14.77 5.69 4.25
CA TYR A 279 15.79 5.94 3.21
C TYR A 279 15.93 7.43 2.92
N TRP A 280 14.84 8.14 2.64
CA TRP A 280 14.88 9.54 2.29
C TRP A 280 15.28 10.44 3.46
N ILE A 281 14.82 10.14 4.66
CA ILE A 281 15.17 10.89 5.88
C ILE A 281 16.68 10.83 6.16
N ASP A 282 17.33 9.68 5.96
CA ASP A 282 18.77 9.58 6.15
C ASP A 282 19.57 10.05 4.94
N HIS A 283 19.03 9.88 3.73
CA HIS A 283 19.71 10.28 2.50
C HIS A 283 19.80 11.82 2.34
N LEU A 284 18.87 12.56 2.94
CA LEU A 284 18.75 14.02 2.88
C LEU A 284 18.83 14.60 4.30
N PRO A 285 20.03 15.03 4.75
CA PRO A 285 20.24 15.54 6.10
C PRO A 285 19.34 16.72 6.47
N GLU A 286 19.05 17.60 5.52
CA GLU A 286 18.16 18.76 5.71
C GLU A 286 16.70 18.33 6.01
N VAL A 287 16.22 17.28 5.39
CA VAL A 287 14.88 16.71 5.66
C VAL A 287 14.83 16.17 7.07
N ARG A 288 15.86 15.42 7.44
CA ARG A 288 15.97 14.86 8.79
C ARG A 288 16.03 15.95 9.86
N GLU A 289 16.85 16.99 9.66
CA GLU A 289 16.99 18.07 10.64
C GLU A 289 15.66 18.79 10.89
N LYS A 290 14.96 19.20 9.83
CA LYS A 290 13.63 19.83 9.93
C LYS A 290 12.62 18.93 10.64
N LEU A 291 12.61 17.62 10.32
CA LEU A 291 11.72 16.66 10.94
C LEU A 291 12.00 16.50 12.45
N LEU A 292 13.27 16.41 12.84
CA LEU A 292 13.67 16.35 14.25
C LEU A 292 13.35 17.65 15.01
N GLN A 293 13.53 18.81 14.37
CA GLN A 293 13.11 20.09 14.94
C GLN A 293 11.61 20.08 15.22
N GLU A 294 10.78 19.66 14.27
CA GLU A 294 9.34 19.57 14.45
C GLU A 294 8.94 18.58 15.56
N LEU A 295 9.53 17.38 15.57
CA LEU A 295 9.26 16.39 16.61
C LEU A 295 9.63 16.87 18.01
N ASN A 296 10.68 17.69 18.15
CA ASN A 296 11.07 18.27 19.45
C ASN A 296 10.04 19.27 19.98
N THR A 297 9.20 19.88 19.14
CA THR A 297 8.16 20.85 19.59
C THR A 297 7.05 20.22 20.42
N ILE A 298 6.80 18.92 20.26
CA ILE A 298 5.70 18.22 20.93
C ILE A 298 6.11 17.50 22.22
N GLY A 299 7.39 17.59 22.62
CA GLY A 299 7.91 17.05 23.89
C GLY A 299 8.16 15.55 23.90
N VAL A 300 8.41 15.01 25.10
CA VAL A 300 8.96 13.63 25.29
C VAL A 300 7.87 12.53 25.19
N ASN A 301 6.65 12.80 25.58
CA ASN A 301 5.52 11.88 25.54
C ASN A 301 4.29 12.59 24.96
N PRO A 302 4.30 12.89 23.66
CA PRO A 302 3.22 13.65 23.05
C PRO A 302 1.94 12.82 22.96
N ASP A 303 0.79 13.49 23.00
CA ASP A 303 -0.45 12.87 22.55
C ASP A 303 -0.30 12.49 21.07
N LEU A 304 -0.65 11.23 20.75
CA LEU A 304 -0.49 10.69 19.40
C LEU A 304 -1.36 11.42 18.36
N SER A 305 -2.44 12.07 18.81
CA SER A 305 -3.24 12.95 17.94
C SER A 305 -2.47 14.21 17.52
N SER A 306 -1.58 14.71 18.37
CA SER A 306 -0.68 15.82 18.03
C SER A 306 0.41 15.40 17.06
N VAL A 307 1.00 14.21 17.24
CA VAL A 307 1.96 13.63 16.29
C VAL A 307 1.33 13.53 14.89
N ALA A 308 0.08 13.03 14.81
CA ALA A 308 -0.62 12.85 13.54
C ALA A 308 -0.88 14.16 12.77
N LYS A 309 -0.86 15.30 13.48
CA LYS A 309 -1.13 16.63 12.91
C LYS A 309 0.15 17.40 12.52
N LEU A 310 1.34 16.87 12.82
CA LEU A 310 2.59 17.52 12.49
C LEU A 310 2.70 17.76 10.97
N PRO A 311 2.86 19.02 10.53
CA PRO A 311 2.78 19.33 9.11
C PRO A 311 3.98 18.81 8.33
N TYR A 312 5.22 18.94 8.85
CA TYR A 312 6.41 18.48 8.13
C TYR A 312 6.48 16.95 8.07
N LEU A 313 6.15 16.27 9.18
CA LEU A 313 6.02 14.79 9.19
C LEU A 313 4.97 14.31 8.18
N THR A 314 3.85 15.04 8.08
CA THR A 314 2.82 14.76 7.08
C THR A 314 3.36 14.92 5.66
N ALA A 315 4.06 16.02 5.41
CA ALA A 315 4.68 16.32 4.11
C ALA A 315 5.75 15.28 3.72
N VAL A 316 6.56 14.82 4.66
CA VAL A 316 7.53 13.72 4.44
C VAL A 316 6.83 12.42 4.05
N CYS A 317 5.74 12.05 4.73
CA CYS A 317 4.96 10.87 4.37
C CYS A 317 4.33 11.02 2.97
N GLN A 318 3.78 12.18 2.66
CA GLN A 318 3.16 12.46 1.37
C GLN A 318 4.18 12.41 0.23
N GLU A 319 5.34 13.03 0.41
CA GLU A 319 6.40 13.05 -0.61
C GLU A 319 7.00 11.65 -0.81
N THR A 320 7.11 10.84 0.25
CA THR A 320 7.51 9.44 0.15
C THR A 320 6.58 8.65 -0.77
N LEU A 321 5.27 8.82 -0.58
CA LEU A 321 4.25 8.14 -1.39
C LEU A 321 4.12 8.72 -2.80
N ARG A 322 4.54 9.99 -3.00
CA ARG A 322 4.56 10.61 -4.33
C ARG A 322 5.71 10.07 -5.17
N ILE A 323 6.93 10.15 -4.65
CA ILE A 323 8.13 9.84 -5.45
C ILE A 323 8.27 8.35 -5.74
N TYR A 324 7.90 7.50 -4.75
CA TYR A 324 7.87 6.05 -4.91
C TYR A 324 6.52 5.50 -4.46
N PRO A 325 5.46 5.69 -5.26
CA PRO A 325 4.14 5.15 -4.93
C PRO A 325 4.22 3.63 -4.86
N ILE A 326 3.70 3.08 -3.78
CA ILE A 326 3.78 1.62 -3.52
C ILE A 326 3.07 0.84 -4.61
N ALA A 327 1.92 1.32 -5.08
CA ALA A 327 1.26 0.86 -6.29
C ALA A 327 1.56 1.82 -7.45
N MET A 328 2.10 1.33 -8.57
CA MET A 328 2.36 2.17 -9.76
C MET A 328 1.09 2.68 -10.43
N THR A 329 0.01 1.95 -10.25
CA THR A 329 -1.30 2.23 -10.88
C THR A 329 -2.41 2.07 -9.85
N ALA A 330 -3.49 2.82 -10.02
CA ALA A 330 -4.74 2.51 -9.33
C ALA A 330 -5.35 1.22 -9.90
N PHE A 331 -6.40 0.71 -9.26
CA PHE A 331 -7.08 -0.48 -9.75
C PHE A 331 -7.48 -0.35 -11.22
N VAL A 332 -7.18 -1.41 -11.97
CA VAL A 332 -7.55 -1.55 -13.37
C VAL A 332 -9.08 -1.51 -13.50
N ARG A 333 -9.57 -0.72 -14.46
CA ARG A 333 -10.99 -0.63 -14.79
C ARG A 333 -11.23 -1.24 -16.16
N VAL A 334 -11.84 -2.40 -16.22
CA VAL A 334 -12.23 -2.99 -17.51
C VAL A 334 -13.54 -2.35 -17.96
N VAL A 335 -13.54 -1.78 -19.15
CA VAL A 335 -14.72 -1.13 -19.74
C VAL A 335 -15.80 -2.18 -19.99
N LYS A 336 -16.97 -1.99 -19.37
CA LYS A 336 -18.16 -2.82 -19.53
C LYS A 336 -19.07 -2.27 -20.62
N THR A 337 -19.25 -0.95 -20.63
CA THR A 337 -20.01 -0.20 -21.65
C THR A 337 -19.08 0.81 -22.28
N PRO A 338 -19.05 0.93 -23.63
CA PRO A 338 -18.16 1.87 -24.31
C PRO A 338 -18.22 3.26 -23.71
N ILE A 339 -17.06 3.87 -23.51
CA ILE A 339 -16.92 5.18 -22.86
C ILE A 339 -15.90 6.03 -23.61
N LYS A 340 -16.12 7.35 -23.62
CA LYS A 340 -15.19 8.33 -24.18
C LYS A 340 -14.41 9.02 -23.08
N ILE A 341 -13.06 8.94 -23.14
CA ILE A 341 -12.13 9.59 -22.20
C ILE A 341 -11.13 10.42 -23.01
N MET A 342 -11.02 11.71 -22.73
CA MET A 342 -10.11 12.64 -23.42
C MET A 342 -10.24 12.58 -24.95
N GLY A 343 -11.44 12.33 -25.47
CA GLY A 343 -11.69 12.22 -26.91
C GLY A 343 -11.45 10.83 -27.52
N TYR A 344 -10.82 9.91 -26.80
CA TYR A 344 -10.62 8.52 -27.23
C TYR A 344 -11.86 7.68 -26.94
N GLU A 345 -12.28 6.89 -27.92
CA GLU A 345 -13.41 5.95 -27.78
C GLU A 345 -12.89 4.59 -27.31
N LEU A 346 -13.20 4.24 -26.08
CA LEU A 346 -12.74 3.01 -25.45
C LEU A 346 -13.84 1.95 -25.54
N PRO A 347 -13.66 0.90 -26.37
CA PRO A 347 -14.64 -0.16 -26.52
C PRO A 347 -14.72 -1.04 -25.28
N GLN A 348 -15.80 -1.85 -25.20
CA GLN A 348 -15.96 -2.90 -24.19
C GLN A 348 -14.73 -3.83 -24.17
N GLY A 349 -14.27 -4.20 -22.98
CA GLY A 349 -13.07 -5.04 -22.75
C GLY A 349 -11.76 -4.27 -22.66
N THR A 350 -11.72 -2.98 -23.01
CA THR A 350 -10.54 -2.14 -22.78
C THR A 350 -10.24 -2.03 -21.30
N ALA A 351 -9.00 -2.26 -20.90
CA ALA A 351 -8.53 -2.07 -19.54
C ALA A 351 -7.91 -0.68 -19.38
N ILE A 352 -8.57 0.18 -18.64
CA ILE A 352 -8.07 1.51 -18.28
C ILE A 352 -7.12 1.39 -17.11
N ILE A 353 -5.93 1.97 -17.24
CA ILE A 353 -4.85 1.95 -16.26
C ILE A 353 -4.56 3.38 -15.78
N PRO A 354 -5.17 3.87 -14.70
CA PRO A 354 -4.79 5.15 -14.12
C PRO A 354 -3.40 5.03 -13.49
N SER A 355 -2.40 5.71 -14.08
CA SER A 355 -1.01 5.60 -13.64
C SER A 355 -0.72 6.58 -12.51
N ILE A 356 -0.58 6.08 -11.29
CA ILE A 356 -0.17 6.86 -10.12
C ILE A 356 1.25 7.38 -10.33
N TYR A 357 2.16 6.49 -10.71
CA TYR A 357 3.57 6.86 -10.88
C TYR A 357 3.76 7.97 -11.92
N LEU A 358 3.21 7.83 -13.12
CA LEU A 358 3.37 8.85 -14.16
C LEU A 358 2.74 10.18 -13.76
N ALA A 359 1.52 10.16 -13.18
CA ALA A 359 0.84 11.36 -12.71
C ALA A 359 1.64 12.10 -11.64
N HIS A 360 2.25 11.36 -10.71
CA HIS A 360 3.08 11.92 -9.64
C HIS A 360 4.45 12.42 -10.11
N HIS A 361 4.83 12.15 -11.37
CA HIS A 361 6.09 12.58 -11.95
C HIS A 361 5.92 13.56 -13.13
N ARG A 362 4.75 14.17 -13.26
CA ARG A 362 4.51 15.25 -14.24
C ARG A 362 5.20 16.52 -13.80
N GLU A 363 6.09 17.05 -14.61
CA GLU A 363 6.86 18.27 -14.31
C GLU A 363 5.96 19.51 -14.18
N GLU A 364 4.84 19.57 -14.93
CA GLU A 364 3.88 20.67 -14.85
C GLU A 364 3.16 20.73 -13.51
N VAL A 365 2.98 19.58 -12.86
CA VAL A 365 2.32 19.46 -11.56
C VAL A 365 3.36 19.49 -10.42
N TYR A 366 4.48 18.82 -10.62
CA TYR A 366 5.55 18.64 -9.64
C TYR A 366 6.89 19.08 -10.23
N PRO A 367 7.21 20.38 -10.22
CA PRO A 367 8.54 20.85 -10.66
C PRO A 367 9.65 20.10 -9.96
N GLN A 368 10.68 19.66 -10.72
CA GLN A 368 11.74 18.77 -10.23
C GLN A 368 11.15 17.44 -9.69
N SER A 369 10.30 16.81 -10.45
CA SER A 369 9.48 15.66 -10.03
C SER A 369 10.28 14.47 -9.49
N LYS A 370 11.55 14.32 -9.89
CA LYS A 370 12.45 13.25 -9.44
C LYS A 370 13.21 13.59 -8.16
N GLN A 371 13.07 14.81 -7.63
CA GLN A 371 13.67 15.20 -6.36
C GLN A 371 12.67 15.01 -5.21
N PHE A 372 13.18 14.54 -4.07
CA PHE A 372 12.40 14.42 -2.84
C PHE A 372 12.34 15.78 -2.15
N LYS A 373 11.18 16.41 -2.14
CA LYS A 373 10.93 17.77 -1.60
C LYS A 373 9.63 17.80 -0.81
N PRO A 374 9.64 17.49 0.49
CA PRO A 374 8.43 17.53 1.33
C PRO A 374 7.75 18.90 1.33
N GLU A 375 8.51 19.99 1.19
CA GLU A 375 8.04 21.37 1.23
C GLU A 375 6.93 21.65 0.22
N ARG A 376 6.90 20.95 -0.92
CA ARG A 376 5.84 21.09 -1.93
C ARG A 376 4.44 20.83 -1.38
N PHE A 377 4.31 19.98 -0.35
CA PHE A 377 3.05 19.69 0.32
C PHE A 377 2.69 20.71 1.42
N LEU A 378 3.65 21.56 1.82
CA LEU A 378 3.41 22.72 2.70
C LEU A 378 3.01 23.95 1.90
N GLU A 379 3.56 24.08 0.68
CA GLU A 379 3.38 25.25 -0.19
C GLU A 379 2.07 25.18 -1.00
N ARG A 380 1.63 23.97 -1.35
CA ARG A 380 0.47 23.78 -2.23
C ARG A 380 -0.38 22.56 -1.82
N GLN A 381 -1.69 22.70 -1.95
CA GLN A 381 -2.62 21.57 -1.94
C GLN A 381 -2.79 21.02 -3.35
N TYR A 382 -2.66 19.71 -3.50
CA TYR A 382 -2.88 19.00 -4.75
C TYR A 382 -4.29 18.44 -4.80
N SER A 383 -4.89 18.50 -5.99
CA SER A 383 -6.19 17.89 -6.22
C SER A 383 -6.12 16.36 -6.10
N PRO A 384 -7.26 15.66 -5.87
CA PRO A 384 -7.30 14.19 -5.81
C PRO A 384 -7.01 13.51 -7.16
N TYR A 385 -6.81 14.27 -8.22
CA TYR A 385 -6.41 13.79 -9.53
C TYR A 385 -4.94 14.06 -9.85
N GLU A 386 -4.30 14.92 -9.08
CA GLU A 386 -2.86 15.18 -9.11
C GLU A 386 -2.11 14.30 -8.12
N TYR A 387 -2.63 14.17 -6.86
CA TYR A 387 -2.04 13.36 -5.80
C TYR A 387 -3.02 12.28 -5.31
N PHE A 388 -2.78 11.04 -5.74
CA PHE A 388 -3.67 9.90 -5.42
C PHE A 388 -2.92 8.59 -5.17
N PRO A 389 -1.94 8.55 -4.24
CA PRO A 389 -1.16 7.34 -3.95
C PRO A 389 -2.02 6.18 -3.45
N PHE A 390 -3.23 6.47 -2.99
CA PHE A 390 -4.24 5.52 -2.54
C PHE A 390 -5.34 5.26 -3.58
N GLY A 391 -5.09 5.60 -4.84
CA GLY A 391 -6.09 5.51 -5.90
C GLY A 391 -7.21 6.56 -5.78
N GLY A 392 -8.28 6.42 -6.57
CA GLY A 392 -9.35 7.43 -6.66
C GLY A 392 -10.73 6.84 -6.94
N GLY A 393 -11.73 7.73 -6.81
CA GLY A 393 -13.14 7.41 -6.99
C GLY A 393 -13.66 6.41 -5.94
N ASN A 394 -14.66 5.63 -6.32
CA ASN A 394 -15.28 4.63 -5.44
C ASN A 394 -14.36 3.45 -5.06
N ARG A 395 -13.17 3.36 -5.68
CA ARG A 395 -12.14 2.34 -5.41
C ARG A 395 -10.94 2.89 -4.63
N ARG A 396 -11.06 4.10 -4.07
CA ARG A 396 -10.01 4.65 -3.20
C ARG A 396 -9.80 3.75 -1.98
N CYS A 397 -8.55 3.58 -1.56
CA CYS A 397 -8.16 2.73 -0.44
C CYS A 397 -8.97 3.05 0.83
N ILE A 398 -9.58 2.03 1.45
CA ILE A 398 -10.34 2.19 2.69
C ILE A 398 -9.42 2.42 3.89
N GLY A 399 -8.21 1.84 3.87
CA GLY A 399 -7.19 1.97 4.91
C GLY A 399 -6.30 3.20 4.79
N MET A 400 -6.62 4.17 3.91
CA MET A 400 -5.76 5.35 3.68
C MET A 400 -5.44 6.12 4.97
N ALA A 401 -6.46 6.42 5.77
CA ALA A 401 -6.28 7.17 7.01
C ALA A 401 -5.43 6.39 8.02
N PHE A 402 -5.67 5.09 8.12
CA PHE A 402 -4.92 4.19 8.99
C PHE A 402 -3.45 4.09 8.57
N ALA A 403 -3.17 3.84 7.29
CA ALA A 403 -1.81 3.72 6.78
C ALA A 403 -1.00 5.00 6.97
N GLN A 404 -1.59 6.17 6.69
CA GLN A 404 -0.94 7.47 6.95
C GLN A 404 -0.69 7.72 8.44
N TYR A 405 -1.64 7.33 9.28
CA TYR A 405 -1.50 7.44 10.73
C TYR A 405 -0.41 6.51 11.25
N GLU A 406 -0.40 5.26 10.82
CA GLU A 406 0.62 4.27 11.17
C GLU A 406 2.01 4.74 10.76
N MET A 407 2.19 5.23 9.52
CA MET A 407 3.46 5.79 9.07
C MET A 407 3.97 6.89 10.01
N LYS A 408 3.11 7.84 10.38
CA LYS A 408 3.50 8.96 11.24
C LYS A 408 3.89 8.51 12.64
N ILE A 409 3.11 7.62 13.25
CA ILE A 409 3.40 7.12 14.61
C ILE A 409 4.70 6.31 14.63
N VAL A 410 4.90 5.41 13.65
CA VAL A 410 6.14 4.62 13.56
C VAL A 410 7.36 5.51 13.36
N LEU A 411 7.31 6.46 12.42
CA LEU A 411 8.41 7.38 12.16
C LEU A 411 8.72 8.24 13.38
N ALA A 412 7.71 8.86 13.98
CA ALA A 412 7.89 9.69 15.17
C ALA A 412 8.48 8.90 16.35
N THR A 413 7.98 7.68 16.60
CA THR A 413 8.45 6.83 17.69
C THR A 413 9.93 6.46 17.50
N ILE A 414 10.30 5.97 16.32
CA ILE A 414 11.68 5.54 16.06
C ILE A 414 12.63 6.73 16.08
N LEU A 415 12.29 7.84 15.39
CA LEU A 415 13.17 9.01 15.29
C LEU A 415 13.33 9.77 16.61
N SER A 416 12.38 9.63 17.54
CA SER A 416 12.53 10.19 18.90
C SER A 416 13.50 9.40 19.79
N GLU A 417 13.72 8.13 19.49
CA GLU A 417 14.55 7.23 20.30
C GLU A 417 15.88 6.89 19.63
N PHE A 418 15.91 6.83 18.31
CA PHE A 418 17.07 6.39 17.54
C PHE A 418 17.43 7.33 16.40
N GLN A 419 18.71 7.45 16.16
CA GLN A 419 19.25 7.88 14.88
C GLN A 419 19.44 6.63 14.02
N VAL A 420 18.72 6.54 12.90
CA VAL A 420 18.79 5.44 11.95
C VAL A 420 19.52 5.92 10.70
N SER A 421 20.62 5.26 10.34
CA SER A 421 21.48 5.69 9.23
C SER A 421 21.81 4.54 8.28
N LEU A 422 21.87 4.83 6.97
CA LEU A 422 22.25 3.88 5.93
C LEU A 422 23.71 3.42 6.09
N VAL A 423 23.92 2.11 6.04
CA VAL A 423 25.28 1.53 5.99
C VAL A 423 25.99 1.90 4.68
N ASN A 424 25.25 1.95 3.59
CA ASN A 424 25.76 2.32 2.29
C ASN A 424 24.91 3.46 1.72
N LYS A 425 25.53 4.62 1.52
CA LYS A 425 24.87 5.83 1.02
C LYS A 425 24.73 5.90 -0.50
N ARG A 426 25.07 4.82 -1.22
CA ARG A 426 24.82 4.78 -2.67
C ARG A 426 23.32 4.87 -2.95
N PRO A 427 22.92 5.62 -4.00
CA PRO A 427 21.51 5.68 -4.38
C PRO A 427 20.95 4.27 -4.66
N VAL A 428 19.79 4.00 -4.15
CA VAL A 428 19.05 2.76 -4.43
C VAL A 428 17.87 3.05 -5.33
N HIS A 429 17.60 2.09 -6.23
CA HIS A 429 16.47 2.17 -7.15
C HIS A 429 15.35 1.24 -6.71
N PRO A 430 14.10 1.66 -6.91
CA PRO A 430 12.94 0.81 -6.62
C PRO A 430 12.97 -0.48 -7.42
N VAL A 431 12.61 -1.57 -6.76
CA VAL A 431 12.45 -2.90 -7.37
C VAL A 431 11.01 -3.37 -7.24
N ARG A 432 10.57 -4.21 -8.18
CA ARG A 432 9.26 -4.83 -8.08
C ARG A 432 9.28 -5.97 -7.06
N ARG A 433 8.30 -5.98 -6.17
CA ARG A 433 8.00 -7.08 -5.25
C ARG A 433 6.51 -7.40 -5.33
N GLY A 434 6.20 -8.56 -5.93
CA GLY A 434 4.81 -8.91 -6.16
C GLY A 434 4.10 -7.87 -7.05
N LEU A 435 3.12 -7.21 -6.47
CA LEU A 435 2.32 -6.16 -7.11
C LEU A 435 2.77 -4.74 -6.74
N THR A 436 3.75 -4.61 -5.84
CA THR A 436 4.22 -3.34 -5.29
C THR A 436 5.61 -2.98 -5.79
N ILE A 437 5.98 -1.72 -5.56
CA ILE A 437 7.34 -1.20 -5.70
C ILE A 437 7.92 -0.98 -4.32
N ALA A 438 9.08 -1.58 -4.08
CA ALA A 438 9.72 -1.55 -2.79
C ALA A 438 11.20 -1.21 -2.89
N ALA A 439 11.83 -0.89 -1.77
CA ALA A 439 13.26 -0.81 -1.67
C ALA A 439 13.90 -2.19 -1.84
N PRO A 440 15.13 -2.27 -2.37
CA PRO A 440 15.87 -3.53 -2.48
C PRO A 440 16.00 -4.24 -1.12
N ALA A 441 15.89 -5.56 -1.12
CA ALA A 441 15.95 -6.37 0.10
C ALA A 441 17.30 -6.25 0.87
N GLY A 442 18.36 -5.85 0.17
CA GLY A 442 19.69 -5.69 0.77
C GLY A 442 19.95 -4.36 1.47
N MET A 443 18.95 -3.45 1.56
CA MET A 443 19.13 -2.17 2.22
C MET A 443 19.30 -2.36 3.73
N ARG A 444 20.49 -1.98 4.25
CA ARG A 444 20.85 -2.10 5.67
C ARG A 444 21.01 -0.72 6.29
N MET A 445 20.60 -0.62 7.54
CA MET A 445 20.77 0.57 8.38
C MET A 445 21.42 0.19 9.70
N VAL A 446 21.93 1.21 10.40
CA VAL A 446 22.47 1.11 11.76
C VAL A 446 21.65 2.06 12.63
N ALA A 447 21.24 1.58 13.79
CA ALA A 447 20.61 2.41 14.82
C ALA A 447 21.62 2.80 15.89
N THR A 448 21.61 4.08 16.27
CA THR A 448 22.31 4.62 17.43
C THR A 448 21.31 5.40 18.27
N PRO A 449 21.54 5.55 19.61
CA PRO A 449 20.65 6.36 20.43
C PRO A 449 20.53 7.79 19.89
N GLN A 450 19.31 8.34 19.91
CA GLN A 450 19.08 9.72 19.55
C GLN A 450 19.69 10.65 20.62
N VAL A 451 20.65 11.47 20.23
CA VAL A 451 21.22 12.50 21.11
C VAL A 451 20.18 13.62 21.26
N LYS A 452 19.56 13.72 22.42
CA LYS A 452 18.71 14.88 22.74
C LYS A 452 19.57 16.12 22.77
N ARG A 453 19.45 17.05 21.83
CA ARG A 453 20.00 18.39 21.97
C ARG A 453 19.27 19.03 23.15
N ALA A 454 20.01 19.35 24.21
CA ALA A 454 19.51 20.16 25.32
C ALA A 454 18.98 21.48 24.73
N ASN A 455 17.75 21.85 25.05
CA ASN A 455 17.22 23.17 24.75
C ASN A 455 18.15 24.17 25.42
N THR A 456 19.01 24.80 24.67
CA THR A 456 19.73 26.00 25.14
C THR A 456 18.66 27.10 25.19
N VAL A 457 17.97 27.19 26.31
CA VAL A 457 17.23 28.41 26.67
C VAL A 457 18.30 29.47 26.82
N ALA A 458 18.42 30.36 25.84
CA ALA A 458 19.21 31.57 25.96
C ALA A 458 18.55 32.38 27.07
N THR A 459 19.08 32.26 28.28
CA THR A 459 18.87 33.25 29.33
C THR A 459 19.60 34.50 28.86
N SER A 460 18.87 35.39 28.14
CA SER A 460 19.28 36.79 28.02
C SER A 460 19.17 37.38 29.42
N SER A 461 20.25 37.32 30.16
CA SER A 461 20.47 38.18 31.32
C SER A 461 20.50 39.61 30.82
N LEU A 462 19.40 40.32 31.07
CA LEU A 462 19.42 41.79 31.09
C LEU A 462 20.36 42.22 32.22
N GLY A 463 21.50 42.78 31.84
CA GLY A 463 22.33 43.63 32.65
C GLY A 463 22.10 45.07 32.22
#